data_dda2b3836a6360a143aa95dadf7c0442
#
_entry.id   dda2b3836a6360a143aa95dadf7c0442
#
_cell.length_a   1.000
_cell.length_b   1.000
_cell.length_c   1.000
_cell.angle_alpha   90.00
_cell.angle_beta   90.00
_cell.angle_gamma   90.00
#
_symmetry.space_group_name_H-M   'P 1'
#
loop_
_entity.id
_entity.type
_entity.pdbx_description
1 polymer ?
#
loop_
_entity_poly.entity_id
_entity_poly.type
_entity_poly.pdbx_seq_one_letter_code
_entity_poly.pdbx_strand_id
1 'polypeptide(L)'
;MKGLCLVTGANGHLGNTLVRTLLDQGYRVRAGVRDIHNHTPFAGLDCELVYAELLDGAALDKALEGVEVLFQVAAVFKHWARNPEAEIVEPNILGTQRVLAAASRAGVQRVVYVSSVAAVGHDGTALDETHWNTERDNAYYKSKILSEQAAWECAQTLGLNMVSVLPSAMVGPNAGYLTDTMGFLQSVRQRHLPFDPGFRFNFVDVRDVADGMIRAAEKGRAGQRYILANLRSSPLSDLITAANTHTPGYRQPVSAPRWLLLGVAWLQERWAQWTGKPAQLLLSQVRLFHNVAQEYDITKAKNELGFNPRPPDVALGQAFAYLYKQAHQPYEHPPQGEAQTLSSSRF
;
A
#
# COMPACT_ATOMS: atom_id res chain seq x y z
N MET A 1 1.62 -20.89 -21.68
CA MET A 1 1.43 -20.21 -20.37
C MET A 1 2.55 -19.18 -20.24
N LYS A 2 2.22 -18.00 -19.75
CA LYS A 2 3.23 -16.98 -19.42
C LYS A 2 4.09 -17.48 -18.23
N GLY A 3 5.24 -16.85 -17.98
CA GLY A 3 6.20 -17.26 -16.96
C GLY A 3 5.67 -17.35 -15.53
N LEU A 4 6.43 -17.94 -14.63
CA LEU A 4 6.09 -18.05 -13.21
C LEU A 4 6.39 -16.73 -12.51
N CYS A 5 5.37 -16.17 -11.84
CA CYS A 5 5.48 -14.95 -11.04
C CYS A 5 5.39 -15.27 -9.55
N LEU A 6 6.23 -14.66 -8.71
CA LEU A 6 6.03 -14.59 -7.26
C LEU A 6 5.47 -13.22 -6.90
N VAL A 7 4.37 -13.21 -6.15
CA VAL A 7 3.80 -12.00 -5.53
C VAL A 7 3.98 -12.11 -4.01
N THR A 8 4.86 -11.31 -3.42
CA THR A 8 4.99 -11.26 -1.96
C THR A 8 3.85 -10.43 -1.34
N GLY A 9 3.43 -10.75 -0.12
CA GLY A 9 2.28 -10.07 0.50
C GLY A 9 0.97 -10.28 -0.26
N ALA A 10 0.82 -11.45 -0.86
CA ALA A 10 -0.27 -11.81 -1.76
C ALA A 10 -1.67 -11.76 -1.09
N ASN A 11 -1.77 -11.87 0.22
CA ASN A 11 -3.03 -11.74 0.97
C ASN A 11 -3.43 -10.29 1.27
N GLY A 12 -2.58 -9.30 0.94
CA GLY A 12 -2.89 -7.88 1.10
C GLY A 12 -3.80 -7.35 -0.01
N HIS A 13 -4.32 -6.11 0.14
CA HIS A 13 -5.23 -5.49 -0.82
C HIS A 13 -4.65 -5.46 -2.26
N LEU A 14 -3.44 -4.89 -2.43
CA LEU A 14 -2.77 -4.86 -3.72
C LEU A 14 -2.31 -6.25 -4.16
N GLY A 15 -1.69 -7.02 -3.26
CA GLY A 15 -1.17 -8.36 -3.59
C GLY A 15 -2.25 -9.31 -4.08
N ASN A 16 -3.41 -9.37 -3.41
CA ASN A 16 -4.52 -10.22 -3.82
C ASN A 16 -5.14 -9.78 -5.16
N THR A 17 -5.29 -8.46 -5.35
CA THR A 17 -5.76 -7.93 -6.64
C THR A 17 -4.79 -8.27 -7.77
N LEU A 18 -3.48 -8.15 -7.52
CA LEU A 18 -2.45 -8.49 -8.50
C LEU A 18 -2.44 -9.99 -8.84
N VAL A 19 -2.57 -10.88 -7.84
CA VAL A 19 -2.67 -12.33 -8.06
C VAL A 19 -3.84 -12.63 -9.03
N ARG A 20 -5.03 -12.07 -8.77
CA ARG A 20 -6.20 -12.24 -9.66
C ARG A 20 -5.92 -11.73 -11.05
N THR A 21 -5.39 -10.52 -11.18
CA THR A 21 -5.10 -9.92 -12.50
C THR A 21 -4.06 -10.72 -13.29
N LEU A 22 -3.03 -11.25 -12.62
CA LEU A 22 -2.03 -12.11 -13.26
C LEU A 22 -2.63 -13.42 -13.78
N LEU A 23 -3.46 -14.08 -12.96
CA LEU A 23 -4.14 -15.32 -13.35
C LEU A 23 -5.09 -15.08 -14.53
N ASP A 24 -5.87 -14.00 -14.50
CA ASP A 24 -6.77 -13.60 -15.59
C ASP A 24 -6.01 -13.34 -16.90
N GLN A 25 -4.74 -12.90 -16.81
CA GLN A 25 -3.86 -12.69 -17.96
C GLN A 25 -3.05 -13.95 -18.37
N GLY A 26 -3.27 -15.10 -17.72
CA GLY A 26 -2.66 -16.38 -18.05
C GLY A 26 -1.25 -16.60 -17.53
N TYR A 27 -0.82 -15.87 -16.50
CA TYR A 27 0.42 -16.16 -15.78
C TYR A 27 0.25 -17.32 -14.81
N ARG A 28 1.34 -18.05 -14.55
CA ARG A 28 1.42 -18.92 -13.37
C ARG A 28 1.82 -18.07 -12.16
N VAL A 29 1.10 -18.25 -11.06
CA VAL A 29 1.29 -17.37 -9.89
C VAL A 29 1.61 -18.19 -8.65
N ARG A 30 2.70 -17.83 -8.02
CA ARG A 30 3.04 -18.23 -6.66
C ARG A 30 2.70 -17.06 -5.72
N ALA A 31 1.77 -17.30 -4.81
CA ALA A 31 1.29 -16.32 -3.84
C ALA A 31 2.09 -16.45 -2.55
N GLY A 32 3.01 -15.50 -2.31
CA GLY A 32 3.87 -15.46 -1.13
C GLY A 32 3.13 -14.87 0.07
N VAL A 33 2.93 -15.69 1.12
CA VAL A 33 2.20 -15.34 2.34
C VAL A 33 2.96 -15.78 3.58
N ARG A 34 2.59 -15.24 4.76
CA ARG A 34 3.12 -15.69 6.06
C ARG A 34 2.37 -16.89 6.64
N ASP A 35 1.11 -17.04 6.30
CA ASP A 35 0.26 -18.17 6.72
C ASP A 35 -0.25 -18.89 5.47
N ILE A 36 0.38 -20.04 5.16
CA ILE A 36 0.02 -20.88 4.01
C ILE A 36 -1.27 -21.70 4.23
N HIS A 37 -1.78 -21.74 5.47
CA HIS A 37 -3.01 -22.47 5.81
C HIS A 37 -4.26 -21.61 5.61
N ASN A 38 -4.11 -20.29 5.50
CA ASN A 38 -5.23 -19.40 5.23
C ASN A 38 -5.51 -19.29 3.72
N HIS A 39 -6.34 -20.19 3.21
CA HIS A 39 -6.77 -20.22 1.80
C HIS A 39 -7.91 -19.23 1.49
N THR A 40 -8.56 -18.64 2.49
CA THR A 40 -9.74 -17.78 2.32
C THR A 40 -9.54 -16.66 1.29
N PRO A 41 -8.44 -15.88 1.30
CA PRO A 41 -8.24 -14.81 0.32
C PRO A 41 -8.06 -15.30 -1.12
N PHE A 42 -7.76 -16.59 -1.29
CA PHE A 42 -7.42 -17.23 -2.57
C PHE A 42 -8.47 -18.23 -3.03
N ALA A 43 -9.64 -18.28 -2.38
CA ALA A 43 -10.70 -19.19 -2.75
C ALA A 43 -11.09 -19.05 -4.23
N GLY A 44 -11.06 -20.17 -4.97
CA GLY A 44 -11.35 -20.20 -6.42
C GLY A 44 -10.24 -19.68 -7.33
N LEU A 45 -9.04 -19.39 -6.79
CA LEU A 45 -7.88 -18.98 -7.58
C LEU A 45 -6.90 -20.16 -7.76
N ASP A 46 -6.46 -20.38 -9.01
CA ASP A 46 -5.45 -21.39 -9.35
C ASP A 46 -4.04 -20.83 -9.15
N CYS A 47 -3.61 -20.69 -7.89
CA CYS A 47 -2.26 -20.21 -7.51
C CYS A 47 -1.63 -21.10 -6.44
N GLU A 48 -0.32 -21.22 -6.48
CA GLU A 48 0.47 -21.91 -5.47
C GLU A 48 0.70 -20.99 -4.25
N LEU A 49 0.29 -21.42 -3.04
CA LEU A 49 0.59 -20.71 -1.81
C LEU A 49 1.97 -21.13 -1.29
N VAL A 50 2.85 -20.15 -1.01
CA VAL A 50 4.18 -20.40 -0.46
C VAL A 50 4.46 -19.50 0.73
N TYR A 51 5.20 -20.03 1.70
CA TYR A 51 5.69 -19.23 2.82
C TYR A 51 6.79 -18.28 2.34
N ALA A 52 6.59 -16.98 2.53
CA ALA A 52 7.51 -15.93 2.06
C ALA A 52 7.58 -14.77 3.06
N GLU A 53 8.09 -15.07 4.27
CA GLU A 53 8.39 -14.04 5.27
C GLU A 53 9.67 -13.30 4.85
N LEU A 54 9.61 -11.98 4.76
CA LEU A 54 10.72 -11.16 4.23
C LEU A 54 12.00 -11.23 5.07
N LEU A 55 11.88 -11.56 6.35
CA LEU A 55 13.03 -11.69 7.24
C LEU A 55 13.59 -13.12 7.31
N ASP A 56 12.98 -14.08 6.60
CA ASP A 56 13.45 -15.48 6.50
C ASP A 56 14.10 -15.73 5.12
N GLY A 57 15.43 -15.66 5.09
CA GLY A 57 16.18 -15.83 3.83
C GLY A 57 16.03 -17.22 3.21
N ALA A 58 15.96 -18.28 4.02
CA ALA A 58 15.79 -19.65 3.51
C ALA A 58 14.40 -19.86 2.89
N ALA A 59 13.37 -19.29 3.51
CA ALA A 59 12.02 -19.31 2.95
C ALA A 59 11.94 -18.55 1.63
N LEU A 60 12.61 -17.39 1.54
CA LEU A 60 12.66 -16.59 0.31
C LEU A 60 13.39 -17.33 -0.81
N ASP A 61 14.52 -17.99 -0.52
CA ASP A 61 15.25 -18.78 -1.52
C ASP A 61 14.34 -19.88 -2.11
N LYS A 62 13.62 -20.61 -1.27
CA LYS A 62 12.66 -21.63 -1.71
C LYS A 62 11.49 -21.05 -2.49
N ALA A 63 10.92 -19.92 -2.02
CA ALA A 63 9.79 -19.28 -2.67
C ALA A 63 10.14 -18.75 -4.07
N LEU A 64 11.41 -18.41 -4.32
CA LEU A 64 11.90 -17.86 -5.58
C LEU A 64 12.45 -18.90 -6.56
N GLU A 65 12.50 -20.18 -6.19
CA GLU A 65 12.95 -21.23 -7.11
C GLU A 65 12.14 -21.27 -8.41
N GLY A 66 12.81 -21.06 -9.56
CA GLY A 66 12.20 -21.07 -10.89
C GLY A 66 11.28 -19.86 -11.19
N VAL A 67 11.28 -18.83 -10.36
CA VAL A 67 10.52 -17.61 -10.59
C VAL A 67 11.20 -16.74 -11.63
N GLU A 68 10.45 -16.33 -12.64
CA GLU A 68 10.93 -15.42 -13.69
C GLU A 68 10.71 -13.94 -13.31
N VAL A 69 9.56 -13.64 -12.70
CA VAL A 69 9.19 -12.27 -12.32
C VAL A 69 8.83 -12.19 -10.84
N LEU A 70 9.51 -11.34 -10.11
CA LEU A 70 9.19 -11.01 -8.72
C LEU A 70 8.39 -9.71 -8.66
N PHE A 71 7.18 -9.77 -8.09
CA PHE A 71 6.43 -8.60 -7.65
C PHE A 71 6.62 -8.46 -6.13
N GLN A 72 7.50 -7.56 -5.73
CA GLN A 72 7.80 -7.28 -4.32
C GLN A 72 6.79 -6.29 -3.76
N VAL A 73 5.68 -6.82 -3.20
CA VAL A 73 4.56 -6.03 -2.65
C VAL A 73 4.57 -5.98 -1.13
N ALA A 74 5.09 -7.04 -0.49
CA ALA A 74 5.10 -7.15 0.98
C ALA A 74 5.90 -6.02 1.63
N ALA A 75 5.30 -5.38 2.61
CA ALA A 75 5.93 -4.38 3.47
C ALA A 75 5.19 -4.31 4.81
N VAL A 76 5.86 -3.82 5.85
CA VAL A 76 5.18 -3.40 7.07
C VAL A 76 4.47 -2.07 6.78
N PHE A 77 3.15 -2.09 6.77
CA PHE A 77 2.30 -0.93 6.56
C PHE A 77 1.63 -0.53 7.89
N LYS A 78 2.27 0.39 8.59
CA LYS A 78 1.77 0.98 9.85
C LYS A 78 2.10 2.47 9.86
N HIS A 79 1.18 3.30 10.34
CA HIS A 79 1.41 4.72 10.54
C HIS A 79 1.90 5.06 11.95
N TRP A 80 1.67 4.16 12.92
CA TRP A 80 2.05 4.34 14.30
C TRP A 80 2.60 3.04 14.91
N ALA A 81 3.62 3.17 15.77
CA ALA A 81 4.16 2.12 16.61
C ALA A 81 4.78 2.74 17.86
N ARG A 82 5.00 1.94 18.92
CA ARG A 82 5.71 2.41 20.12
C ARG A 82 7.18 2.71 19.85
N ASN A 83 7.80 1.84 19.07
CA ASN A 83 9.16 2.05 18.55
C ASN A 83 9.10 2.02 17.02
N PRO A 84 8.83 3.18 16.39
CA PRO A 84 8.65 3.24 14.93
C PRO A 84 9.88 2.78 14.14
N GLU A 85 11.08 3.02 14.66
CA GLU A 85 12.32 2.60 13.98
C GLU A 85 12.38 1.08 13.88
N ALA A 86 12.27 0.37 14.99
CA ALA A 86 12.38 -1.08 15.05
C ALA A 86 11.15 -1.82 14.49
N GLU A 87 9.96 -1.20 14.53
CA GLU A 87 8.71 -1.88 14.14
C GLU A 87 8.26 -1.55 12.71
N ILE A 88 8.76 -0.45 12.11
CA ILE A 88 8.32 0.01 10.79
C ILE A 88 9.51 0.20 9.84
N VAL A 89 10.53 0.97 10.24
CA VAL A 89 11.59 1.39 9.33
C VAL A 89 12.56 0.25 9.05
N GLU A 90 13.22 -0.28 10.08
CA GLU A 90 14.22 -1.34 9.94
C GLU A 90 13.68 -2.62 9.27
N PRO A 91 12.48 -3.15 9.62
CA PRO A 91 11.96 -4.35 8.97
C PRO A 91 11.73 -4.17 7.48
N ASN A 92 11.32 -2.98 7.04
CA ASN A 92 11.12 -2.70 5.62
C ASN A 92 12.44 -2.60 4.85
N ILE A 93 13.47 -2.00 5.43
CA ILE A 93 14.81 -1.94 4.82
C ILE A 93 15.42 -3.34 4.73
N LEU A 94 15.46 -4.07 5.85
CA LEU A 94 16.04 -5.41 5.90
C LEU A 94 15.28 -6.41 5.04
N GLY A 95 13.94 -6.37 5.06
CA GLY A 95 13.09 -7.21 4.22
C GLY A 95 13.33 -6.95 2.73
N THR A 96 13.47 -5.69 2.34
CA THR A 96 13.82 -5.31 0.96
C THR A 96 15.17 -5.88 0.54
N GLN A 97 16.20 -5.71 1.36
CA GLN A 97 17.54 -6.22 1.08
C GLN A 97 17.56 -7.76 0.96
N ARG A 98 16.89 -8.46 1.86
CA ARG A 98 16.84 -9.93 1.85
C ARG A 98 16.11 -10.50 0.64
N VAL A 99 14.94 -9.96 0.29
CA VAL A 99 14.19 -10.46 -0.86
C VAL A 99 14.90 -10.18 -2.19
N LEU A 100 15.55 -9.03 -2.33
CA LEU A 100 16.31 -8.72 -3.55
C LEU A 100 17.58 -9.57 -3.65
N ALA A 101 18.27 -9.84 -2.54
CA ALA A 101 19.40 -10.76 -2.51
C ALA A 101 18.96 -12.20 -2.88
N ALA A 102 17.84 -12.67 -2.39
CA ALA A 102 17.28 -13.96 -2.76
C ALA A 102 16.86 -14.01 -4.25
N ALA A 103 16.25 -12.94 -4.75
CA ALA A 103 15.90 -12.82 -6.18
C ALA A 103 17.13 -12.90 -7.09
N SER A 104 18.25 -12.26 -6.69
CA SER A 104 19.52 -12.36 -7.41
C SER A 104 20.06 -13.79 -7.42
N ARG A 105 20.08 -14.46 -6.25
CA ARG A 105 20.54 -15.87 -6.18
C ARG A 105 19.69 -16.82 -7.00
N ALA A 106 18.36 -16.59 -7.05
CA ALA A 106 17.43 -17.39 -7.83
C ALA A 106 17.47 -17.09 -9.35
N GLY A 107 18.22 -16.07 -9.79
CA GLY A 107 18.28 -15.68 -11.20
C GLY A 107 16.98 -15.08 -11.74
N VAL A 108 16.22 -14.38 -10.90
CA VAL A 108 14.98 -13.71 -11.30
C VAL A 108 15.26 -12.72 -12.41
N GLN A 109 14.53 -12.83 -13.53
CA GLN A 109 14.78 -12.04 -14.74
C GLN A 109 14.26 -10.60 -14.63
N ARG A 110 13.20 -10.41 -13.83
CA ARG A 110 12.53 -9.11 -13.67
C ARG A 110 12.03 -8.91 -12.26
N VAL A 111 12.29 -7.74 -11.67
CA VAL A 111 11.76 -7.32 -10.37
C VAL A 111 10.89 -6.08 -10.54
N VAL A 112 9.65 -6.13 -10.06
CA VAL A 112 8.77 -4.98 -9.88
C VAL A 112 8.68 -4.70 -8.38
N TYR A 113 9.37 -3.64 -7.95
CA TYR A 113 9.40 -3.21 -6.55
C TYR A 113 8.28 -2.22 -6.28
N VAL A 114 7.46 -2.47 -5.24
CA VAL A 114 6.36 -1.59 -4.85
C VAL A 114 6.85 -0.62 -3.77
N SER A 115 7.14 0.60 -4.18
CA SER A 115 7.38 1.75 -3.33
C SER A 115 6.06 2.47 -2.99
N SER A 116 6.04 3.78 -2.98
CA SER A 116 4.89 4.64 -2.74
C SER A 116 5.18 6.06 -3.21
N VAL A 117 4.16 6.84 -3.55
CA VAL A 117 4.29 8.30 -3.71
C VAL A 117 4.80 8.99 -2.43
N ALA A 118 4.75 8.32 -1.27
CA ALA A 118 5.40 8.78 -0.05
C ALA A 118 6.92 8.98 -0.21
N ALA A 119 7.57 8.24 -1.14
CA ALA A 119 8.98 8.42 -1.45
C ALA A 119 9.24 9.56 -2.45
N VAL A 120 8.20 10.05 -3.15
CA VAL A 120 8.27 11.26 -4.00
C VAL A 120 8.04 12.52 -3.16
N GLY A 121 7.03 12.48 -2.29
CA GLY A 121 6.59 13.62 -1.50
C GLY A 121 5.35 14.29 -2.10
N HIS A 122 4.99 15.45 -1.53
CA HIS A 122 3.94 16.34 -2.02
C HIS A 122 4.12 17.73 -1.40
N ASP A 123 3.90 18.76 -2.18
CA ASP A 123 4.02 20.16 -1.78
C ASP A 123 2.88 21.05 -2.34
N GLY A 124 1.88 20.41 -2.93
CA GLY A 124 0.75 21.07 -3.60
C GLY A 124 0.95 21.27 -5.09
N THR A 125 2.13 20.92 -5.63
CA THR A 125 2.42 20.92 -7.07
C THR A 125 2.43 19.50 -7.64
N ALA A 126 2.38 19.36 -8.96
CA ALA A 126 2.47 18.05 -9.62
C ALA A 126 3.94 17.56 -9.66
N LEU A 127 4.30 16.71 -8.71
CA LEU A 127 5.64 16.10 -8.65
C LEU A 127 5.74 14.88 -9.56
N ASP A 128 6.92 14.69 -10.16
CA ASP A 128 7.25 13.54 -11.01
C ASP A 128 8.21 12.56 -10.34
N GLU A 129 8.62 11.53 -11.07
CA GLU A 129 9.49 10.45 -10.59
C GLU A 129 10.93 10.88 -10.26
N THR A 130 11.35 12.09 -10.64
CA THR A 130 12.71 12.61 -10.32
C THR A 130 12.80 13.11 -8.89
N HIS A 131 11.67 13.41 -8.27
CA HIS A 131 11.60 13.92 -6.91
C HIS A 131 11.84 12.83 -5.87
N TRP A 132 12.57 13.18 -4.82
CA TRP A 132 12.79 12.36 -3.64
C TRP A 132 12.40 13.12 -2.38
N ASN A 133 11.51 12.50 -1.62
CA ASN A 133 11.06 13.07 -0.36
C ASN A 133 12.18 13.05 0.69
N THR A 134 12.25 14.12 1.48
CA THR A 134 13.22 14.27 2.58
C THR A 134 12.57 14.14 3.97
N GLU A 135 11.28 13.80 4.03
CA GLU A 135 10.54 13.63 5.30
C GLU A 135 11.15 12.50 6.16
N ARG A 136 11.40 12.80 7.44
CA ARG A 136 11.99 11.85 8.40
C ARG A 136 11.23 11.75 9.72
N ASP A 137 10.30 12.66 9.98
CA ASP A 137 9.53 12.69 11.23
C ASP A 137 8.35 11.70 11.19
N ASN A 138 7.79 11.47 10.01
CA ASN A 138 6.75 10.48 9.81
C ASN A 138 7.37 9.12 9.48
N ALA A 139 7.20 8.14 10.39
CA ALA A 139 7.84 6.84 10.29
C ALA A 139 7.46 6.06 9.01
N TYR A 140 6.21 6.16 8.55
CA TYR A 140 5.78 5.52 7.30
C TYR A 140 6.50 6.14 6.09
N TYR A 141 6.53 7.46 6.00
CA TYR A 141 7.25 8.17 4.92
C TYR A 141 8.74 7.85 4.95
N LYS A 142 9.38 7.97 6.12
CA LYS A 142 10.78 7.59 6.33
C LYS A 142 11.05 6.17 5.86
N SER A 143 10.20 5.22 6.24
CA SER A 143 10.32 3.81 5.86
C SER A 143 10.26 3.63 4.33
N LYS A 144 9.31 4.28 3.65
CA LYS A 144 9.17 4.17 2.18
C LYS A 144 10.34 4.79 1.43
N ILE A 145 10.86 5.92 1.91
CA ILE A 145 12.03 6.57 1.33
C ILE A 145 13.26 5.66 1.47
N LEU A 146 13.56 5.23 2.69
CA LEU A 146 14.79 4.47 2.97
C LEU A 146 14.75 3.06 2.36
N SER A 147 13.59 2.39 2.37
CA SER A 147 13.48 1.07 1.76
C SER A 147 13.58 1.13 0.22
N GLU A 148 13.06 2.18 -0.44
CA GLU A 148 13.26 2.34 -1.89
C GLU A 148 14.71 2.68 -2.23
N GLN A 149 15.38 3.53 -1.44
CA GLN A 149 16.81 3.81 -1.61
C GLN A 149 17.64 2.52 -1.47
N ALA A 150 17.38 1.72 -0.44
CA ALA A 150 18.03 0.42 -0.24
C ALA A 150 17.73 -0.57 -1.40
N ALA A 151 16.50 -0.53 -1.97
CA ALA A 151 16.16 -1.35 -3.13
C ALA A 151 16.99 -0.99 -4.35
N TRP A 152 17.19 0.29 -4.63
CA TRP A 152 18.02 0.75 -5.75
C TRP A 152 19.51 0.42 -5.55
N GLU A 153 20.03 0.59 -4.34
CA GLU A 153 21.39 0.19 -4.00
C GLU A 153 21.62 -1.32 -4.21
N CYS A 154 20.68 -2.15 -3.71
CA CYS A 154 20.72 -3.59 -3.95
C CYS A 154 20.63 -3.93 -5.44
N ALA A 155 19.70 -3.30 -6.17
CA ALA A 155 19.53 -3.58 -7.60
C ALA A 155 20.79 -3.26 -8.39
N GLN A 156 21.44 -2.14 -8.08
CA GLN A 156 22.71 -1.76 -8.72
C GLN A 156 23.84 -2.73 -8.37
N THR A 157 24.01 -3.07 -7.08
CA THR A 157 25.09 -3.95 -6.60
C THR A 157 24.95 -5.37 -7.13
N LEU A 158 23.71 -5.88 -7.22
CA LEU A 158 23.41 -7.25 -7.62
C LEU A 158 23.09 -7.40 -9.11
N GLY A 159 23.12 -6.31 -9.89
CA GLY A 159 22.80 -6.35 -11.31
C GLY A 159 21.34 -6.73 -11.63
N LEU A 160 20.39 -6.41 -10.77
CA LEU A 160 19.00 -6.78 -10.96
C LEU A 160 18.29 -5.90 -12.00
N ASN A 161 17.56 -6.54 -12.90
CA ASN A 161 16.64 -5.85 -13.80
C ASN A 161 15.38 -5.43 -13.02
N MET A 162 15.45 -4.28 -12.35
CA MET A 162 14.39 -3.78 -11.47
C MET A 162 13.73 -2.52 -12.01
N VAL A 163 12.41 -2.41 -11.80
CA VAL A 163 11.64 -1.18 -11.89
C VAL A 163 10.94 -0.94 -10.54
N SER A 164 10.75 0.33 -10.18
CA SER A 164 9.94 0.70 -9.02
C SER A 164 8.62 1.30 -9.47
N VAL A 165 7.52 0.89 -8.85
CA VAL A 165 6.21 1.51 -9.01
C VAL A 165 5.83 2.24 -7.72
N LEU A 166 5.24 3.43 -7.87
CA LEU A 166 4.94 4.32 -6.76
C LEU A 166 3.43 4.60 -6.73
N PRO A 167 2.64 3.69 -6.12
CA PRO A 167 1.20 3.91 -6.00
C PRO A 167 0.86 5.08 -5.07
N SER A 168 -0.21 5.80 -5.38
CA SER A 168 -0.89 6.71 -4.44
C SER A 168 -1.82 5.93 -3.50
N ALA A 169 -2.73 6.60 -2.79
CA ALA A 169 -3.64 5.96 -1.85
C ALA A 169 -4.62 5.02 -2.59
N MET A 170 -4.44 3.71 -2.40
CA MET A 170 -5.21 2.70 -3.13
C MET A 170 -6.58 2.48 -2.51
N VAL A 171 -7.62 2.47 -3.36
CA VAL A 171 -9.01 2.17 -3.01
C VAL A 171 -9.57 1.11 -3.95
N GLY A 172 -10.65 0.42 -3.55
CA GLY A 172 -11.32 -0.54 -4.43
C GLY A 172 -11.63 -1.88 -3.79
N PRO A 173 -12.03 -2.86 -4.60
CA PRO A 173 -12.40 -4.21 -4.15
C PRO A 173 -11.19 -5.06 -3.73
N ASN A 174 -11.48 -6.30 -3.30
CA ASN A 174 -10.49 -7.33 -2.93
C ASN A 174 -9.64 -7.02 -1.68
N ALA A 175 -10.08 -6.10 -0.84
CA ALA A 175 -9.47 -5.87 0.46
C ALA A 175 -9.87 -7.02 1.42
N GLY A 176 -9.02 -8.02 1.59
CA GLY A 176 -9.24 -9.13 2.53
C GLY A 176 -9.27 -8.68 4.00
N TYR A 177 -8.76 -7.48 4.29
CA TYR A 177 -8.87 -6.75 5.54
C TYR A 177 -8.91 -5.25 5.25
N LEU A 178 -9.46 -4.46 6.18
CA LEU A 178 -9.49 -3.01 6.04
C LEU A 178 -8.05 -2.45 6.15
N THR A 179 -7.52 -1.97 5.02
CA THR A 179 -6.31 -1.14 5.02
C THR A 179 -6.62 0.23 5.62
N ASP A 180 -5.60 0.99 6.05
CA ASP A 180 -5.83 2.33 6.63
C ASP A 180 -6.60 3.25 5.67
N THR A 181 -6.31 3.18 4.37
CA THR A 181 -7.05 3.93 3.34
C THR A 181 -8.53 3.51 3.25
N MET A 182 -8.80 2.20 3.20
CA MET A 182 -10.17 1.69 3.17
C MET A 182 -10.89 1.90 4.50
N GLY A 183 -10.17 1.87 5.63
CA GLY A 183 -10.68 2.24 6.96
C GLY A 183 -11.08 3.71 7.05
N PHE A 184 -10.32 4.60 6.41
CA PHE A 184 -10.71 6.01 6.30
C PHE A 184 -12.00 6.19 5.49
N LEU A 185 -12.15 5.52 4.34
CA LEU A 185 -13.40 5.51 3.58
C LEU A 185 -14.55 4.92 4.41
N GLN A 186 -14.29 3.86 5.17
CA GLN A 186 -15.28 3.28 6.09
C GLN A 186 -15.76 4.28 7.15
N SER A 187 -14.84 5.09 7.71
CA SER A 187 -15.19 6.15 8.67
C SER A 187 -16.05 7.24 8.01
N VAL A 188 -15.77 7.59 6.75
CA VAL A 188 -16.63 8.50 5.96
C VAL A 188 -18.02 7.87 5.77
N ARG A 189 -18.09 6.60 5.34
CA ARG A 189 -19.36 5.86 5.18
C ARG A 189 -20.19 5.84 6.46
N GLN A 190 -19.54 5.65 7.60
CA GLN A 190 -20.19 5.59 8.93
C GLN A 190 -20.46 6.97 9.52
N ARG A 191 -20.07 8.07 8.84
CA ARG A 191 -20.24 9.46 9.31
C ARG A 191 -19.49 9.74 10.62
N HIS A 192 -18.36 9.06 10.84
CA HIS A 192 -17.60 9.16 12.08
C HIS A 192 -16.57 10.30 12.10
N LEU A 193 -16.53 11.14 11.06
CA LEU A 193 -15.62 12.28 11.02
C LEU A 193 -16.31 13.49 11.67
N PRO A 194 -15.86 13.95 12.84
CA PRO A 194 -16.47 15.09 13.53
C PRO A 194 -16.15 16.43 12.85
N PHE A 195 -15.04 16.50 12.10
CA PHE A 195 -14.65 17.69 11.33
C PHE A 195 -13.90 17.29 10.07
N ASP A 196 -13.83 18.25 9.12
CA ASP A 196 -12.96 18.13 7.96
C ASP A 196 -11.54 18.53 8.35
N PRO A 197 -10.55 17.61 8.27
CA PRO A 197 -9.16 17.93 8.59
C PRO A 197 -8.45 18.71 7.47
N GLY A 198 -9.12 19.02 6.36
CA GLY A 198 -8.54 19.69 5.20
C GLY A 198 -7.53 18.82 4.43
N PHE A 199 -7.60 17.49 4.55
CA PHE A 199 -6.71 16.59 3.83
C PHE A 199 -7.21 16.33 2.40
N ARG A 200 -6.28 16.32 1.45
CA ARG A 200 -6.55 16.09 0.04
C ARG A 200 -5.66 14.96 -0.46
N PHE A 201 -6.19 13.76 -0.49
CA PHE A 201 -5.44 12.58 -0.90
C PHE A 201 -5.61 12.27 -2.39
N ASN A 202 -4.56 11.78 -3.01
CA ASN A 202 -4.62 11.21 -4.34
C ASN A 202 -5.05 9.75 -4.24
N PHE A 203 -6.26 9.44 -4.72
CA PHE A 203 -6.79 8.07 -4.71
C PHE A 203 -6.67 7.43 -6.09
N VAL A 204 -6.22 6.18 -6.11
CA VAL A 204 -6.12 5.36 -7.32
C VAL A 204 -6.82 4.01 -7.10
N ASP A 205 -7.46 3.48 -8.13
CA ASP A 205 -8.06 2.14 -8.04
C ASP A 205 -6.97 1.07 -7.97
N VAL A 206 -7.10 0.16 -7.02
CA VAL A 206 -6.12 -0.93 -6.80
C VAL A 206 -5.97 -1.84 -8.02
N ARG A 207 -7.02 -1.97 -8.85
CA ARG A 207 -6.99 -2.77 -10.10
C ARG A 207 -6.18 -2.08 -11.19
N ASP A 208 -6.22 -0.75 -11.25
CA ASP A 208 -5.40 0.03 -12.19
C ASP A 208 -3.92 -0.05 -11.78
N VAL A 209 -3.65 -0.04 -10.47
CA VAL A 209 -2.29 -0.24 -9.96
C VAL A 209 -1.79 -1.64 -10.32
N ALA A 210 -2.61 -2.69 -10.10
CA ALA A 210 -2.24 -4.07 -10.45
C ALA A 210 -1.93 -4.22 -11.96
N ASP A 211 -2.78 -3.67 -12.84
CA ASP A 211 -2.53 -3.66 -14.29
C ASP A 211 -1.27 -2.85 -14.64
N GLY A 212 -1.09 -1.68 -14.03
CA GLY A 212 0.12 -0.86 -14.19
C GLY A 212 1.40 -1.59 -13.78
N MET A 213 1.36 -2.40 -12.73
CA MET A 213 2.48 -3.24 -12.29
C MET A 213 2.84 -4.32 -13.30
N ILE A 214 1.83 -4.98 -13.89
CA ILE A 214 2.06 -6.00 -14.94
C ILE A 214 2.69 -5.32 -16.16
N ARG A 215 2.15 -4.18 -16.58
CA ARG A 215 2.74 -3.38 -17.67
C ARG A 215 4.16 -2.90 -17.35
N ALA A 216 4.46 -2.55 -16.10
CA ALA A 216 5.81 -2.21 -15.66
C ALA A 216 6.76 -3.41 -15.73
N ALA A 217 6.27 -4.64 -15.46
CA ALA A 217 7.06 -5.85 -15.66
C ALA A 217 7.37 -6.10 -17.14
N GLU A 218 6.38 -5.92 -18.02
CA GLU A 218 6.48 -6.22 -19.46
C GLU A 218 7.23 -5.15 -20.26
N LYS A 219 7.00 -3.85 -19.96
CA LYS A 219 7.41 -2.72 -20.79
C LYS A 219 8.32 -1.71 -20.08
N GLY A 220 8.30 -1.69 -18.74
CA GLY A 220 9.04 -0.71 -17.97
C GLY A 220 10.55 -0.80 -18.22
N ARG A 221 11.23 0.31 -18.33
CA ARG A 221 12.69 0.35 -18.51
C ARG A 221 13.39 0.06 -17.18
N ALA A 222 14.40 -0.82 -17.20
CA ALA A 222 15.22 -1.12 -16.03
C ALA A 222 15.80 0.17 -15.41
N GLY A 223 15.87 0.22 -14.09
CA GLY A 223 16.38 1.39 -13.35
C GLY A 223 15.40 2.57 -13.30
N GLN A 224 14.13 2.41 -13.72
CA GLN A 224 13.16 3.49 -13.74
C GLN A 224 12.12 3.36 -12.65
N ARG A 225 11.65 4.52 -12.16
CA ARG A 225 10.50 4.71 -11.27
C ARG A 225 9.28 5.04 -12.13
N TYR A 226 8.08 4.61 -11.72
CA TYR A 226 6.80 4.91 -12.38
C TYR A 226 5.73 5.24 -11.33
N ILE A 227 5.22 6.45 -11.36
CA ILE A 227 4.12 6.88 -10.48
C ILE A 227 2.82 6.28 -11.01
N LEU A 228 2.14 5.50 -10.16
CA LEU A 228 0.84 4.92 -10.44
C LEU A 228 -0.21 5.63 -9.57
N ALA A 229 -0.59 6.83 -9.97
CA ALA A 229 -1.47 7.74 -9.25
C ALA A 229 -2.59 8.25 -10.15
N ASN A 230 -3.51 9.00 -9.59
CA ASN A 230 -4.52 9.71 -10.37
C ASN A 230 -4.05 11.13 -10.70
N LEU A 231 -4.75 11.78 -11.63
CA LEU A 231 -4.40 13.12 -12.12
C LEU A 231 -4.64 14.24 -11.11
N ARG A 232 -5.51 14.01 -10.11
CA ARG A 232 -5.84 15.00 -9.09
C ARG A 232 -6.10 14.35 -7.74
N SER A 233 -5.87 15.11 -6.70
CA SER A 233 -6.28 14.75 -5.34
C SER A 233 -7.78 15.01 -5.12
N SER A 234 -8.37 14.30 -4.17
CA SER A 234 -9.76 14.44 -3.78
C SER A 234 -9.87 15.00 -2.36
N PRO A 235 -10.60 16.11 -2.16
CA PRO A 235 -10.96 16.60 -0.84
C PRO A 235 -12.04 15.73 -0.20
N LEU A 236 -12.31 15.91 1.09
CA LEU A 236 -13.35 15.19 1.81
C LEU A 236 -14.74 15.31 1.17
N SER A 237 -15.05 16.44 0.52
CA SER A 237 -16.31 16.64 -0.21
C SER A 237 -16.56 15.61 -1.32
N ASP A 238 -15.50 15.21 -2.05
CA ASP A 238 -15.61 14.21 -3.11
C ASP A 238 -15.95 12.84 -2.53
N LEU A 239 -15.33 12.49 -1.39
CA LEU A 239 -15.59 11.24 -0.67
C LEU A 239 -17.04 11.20 -0.14
N ILE A 240 -17.51 12.31 0.43
CA ILE A 240 -18.89 12.42 0.92
C ILE A 240 -19.89 12.34 -0.24
N THR A 241 -19.58 12.95 -1.37
CA THR A 241 -20.42 12.87 -2.58
C THR A 241 -20.50 11.40 -3.04
N ALA A 242 -19.38 10.69 -3.14
CA ALA A 242 -19.36 9.28 -3.50
C ALA A 242 -20.09 8.39 -2.47
N ALA A 243 -19.97 8.66 -1.17
CA ALA A 243 -20.70 7.93 -0.13
C ALA A 243 -22.22 8.17 -0.20
N ASN A 244 -22.63 9.40 -0.51
CA ASN A 244 -24.04 9.80 -0.62
C ASN A 244 -24.79 9.15 -1.81
N THR A 245 -24.08 8.60 -2.79
CA THR A 245 -24.73 7.81 -3.86
C THR A 245 -25.38 6.54 -3.32
N HIS A 246 -24.90 6.02 -2.19
CA HIS A 246 -25.41 4.80 -1.55
C HIS A 246 -26.28 5.09 -0.31
N THR A 247 -25.94 6.14 0.46
CA THR A 247 -26.67 6.53 1.67
C THR A 247 -26.76 8.04 1.76
N PRO A 248 -27.78 8.66 1.14
CA PRO A 248 -27.94 10.11 1.10
C PRO A 248 -28.03 10.77 2.48
N GLY A 249 -27.68 12.06 2.56
CA GLY A 249 -27.88 12.89 3.73
C GLY A 249 -26.64 13.08 4.63
N TYR A 250 -25.45 12.62 4.23
CA TYR A 250 -24.22 13.04 4.89
C TYR A 250 -23.83 14.44 4.46
N ARG A 251 -23.86 15.37 5.40
CA ARG A 251 -23.42 16.76 5.19
C ARG A 251 -21.93 16.88 5.49
N GLN A 252 -21.24 17.75 4.74
CA GLN A 252 -19.83 17.99 4.98
C GLN A 252 -19.61 18.57 6.38
N PRO A 253 -18.71 17.98 7.17
CA PRO A 253 -18.34 18.53 8.48
C PRO A 253 -17.67 19.90 8.34
N VAL A 254 -17.71 20.68 9.40
CA VAL A 254 -17.01 21.96 9.48
C VAL A 254 -15.50 21.74 9.41
N SER A 255 -14.79 22.57 8.63
CA SER A 255 -13.33 22.52 8.56
C SER A 255 -12.72 22.88 9.90
N ALA A 256 -11.80 22.04 10.38
CA ALA A 256 -11.07 22.29 11.61
C ALA A 256 -9.83 23.16 11.34
N PRO A 257 -9.59 24.22 12.12
CA PRO A 257 -8.38 25.02 11.98
C PRO A 257 -7.16 24.21 12.42
N ARG A 258 -6.00 24.49 11.79
CA ARG A 258 -4.75 23.74 12.00
C ARG A 258 -4.33 23.62 13.47
N TRP A 259 -4.48 24.70 14.25
CA TRP A 259 -4.10 24.70 15.67
C TRP A 259 -4.92 23.68 16.48
N LEU A 260 -6.23 23.53 16.19
CA LEU A 260 -7.09 22.56 16.85
C LEU A 260 -6.67 21.13 16.49
N LEU A 261 -6.42 20.86 15.22
CA LEU A 261 -5.94 19.55 14.76
C LEU A 261 -4.61 19.16 15.40
N LEU A 262 -3.66 20.12 15.52
CA LEU A 262 -2.39 19.89 16.20
C LEU A 262 -2.59 19.58 17.68
N GLY A 263 -3.50 20.29 18.36
CA GLY A 263 -3.84 20.02 19.77
C GLY A 263 -4.45 18.63 19.97
N VAL A 264 -5.40 18.23 19.11
CA VAL A 264 -6.01 16.89 19.13
C VAL A 264 -4.98 15.79 18.83
N ALA A 265 -4.15 15.97 17.82
CA ALA A 265 -3.10 15.04 17.48
C ALA A 265 -2.10 14.85 18.62
N TRP A 266 -1.66 15.94 19.25
CA TRP A 266 -0.77 15.88 20.40
C TRP A 266 -1.37 15.09 21.58
N LEU A 267 -2.63 15.34 21.92
CA LEU A 267 -3.33 14.59 22.96
C LEU A 267 -3.44 13.10 22.61
N GLN A 268 -3.79 12.77 21.36
CA GLN A 268 -3.90 11.39 20.91
C GLN A 268 -2.55 10.65 20.93
N GLU A 269 -1.47 11.31 20.51
CA GLU A 269 -0.13 10.71 20.58
C GLU A 269 0.30 10.44 22.02
N ARG A 270 0.05 11.37 22.96
CA ARG A 270 0.32 11.16 24.39
C ARG A 270 -0.50 10.00 24.97
N TRP A 271 -1.78 9.94 24.61
CA TRP A 271 -2.65 8.84 25.01
C TRP A 271 -2.18 7.49 24.43
N ALA A 272 -1.78 7.48 23.16
CA ALA A 272 -1.25 6.31 22.47
C ALA A 272 0.03 5.78 23.14
N GLN A 273 0.96 6.65 23.50
CA GLN A 273 2.18 6.30 24.22
C GLN A 273 1.87 5.64 25.58
N TRP A 274 0.88 6.17 26.30
CA TRP A 274 0.50 5.65 27.60
C TRP A 274 -0.27 4.33 27.52
N THR A 275 -1.25 4.23 26.63
CA THR A 275 -2.16 3.07 26.53
C THR A 275 -1.68 1.96 25.60
N GLY A 276 -0.80 2.28 24.65
CA GLY A 276 -0.39 1.39 23.55
C GLY A 276 -1.42 1.26 22.44
N LYS A 277 -2.52 2.01 22.50
CA LYS A 277 -3.52 2.05 21.41
C LYS A 277 -3.09 3.04 20.34
N PRO A 278 -3.19 2.71 19.03
CA PRO A 278 -2.79 3.62 17.95
C PRO A 278 -3.51 4.96 18.01
N ALA A 279 -2.77 6.05 17.81
CA ALA A 279 -3.35 7.37 17.58
C ALA A 279 -4.04 7.38 16.20
N GLN A 280 -5.23 7.99 16.13
CA GLN A 280 -5.97 8.11 14.86
C GLN A 280 -5.48 9.30 14.02
N LEU A 281 -4.95 10.32 14.67
CA LEU A 281 -4.38 11.50 14.04
C LEU A 281 -3.01 11.77 14.64
N LEU A 282 -2.00 11.90 13.77
CA LEU A 282 -0.62 12.19 14.16
C LEU A 282 -0.25 13.65 13.89
N LEU A 283 0.61 14.22 14.71
CA LEU A 283 1.17 15.58 14.50
C LEU A 283 1.84 15.68 13.13
N SER A 284 2.60 14.65 12.74
CA SER A 284 3.26 14.58 11.43
C SER A 284 2.24 14.58 10.28
N GLN A 285 1.11 13.89 10.42
CA GLN A 285 0.04 13.90 9.41
C GLN A 285 -0.59 15.28 9.24
N VAL A 286 -0.89 15.97 10.35
CA VAL A 286 -1.43 17.35 10.27
C VAL A 286 -0.45 18.29 9.60
N ARG A 287 0.85 18.16 9.90
CA ARG A 287 1.90 18.99 9.28
C ARG A 287 2.03 18.74 7.79
N LEU A 288 1.95 17.48 7.37
CA LEU A 288 2.12 17.05 5.98
C LEU A 288 0.90 17.31 5.10
N PHE A 289 -0.33 17.08 5.63
CA PHE A 289 -1.51 16.97 4.77
C PHE A 289 -2.48 18.13 4.86
N HIS A 290 -2.44 18.93 5.96
CA HIS A 290 -3.44 19.98 6.14
C HIS A 290 -3.34 21.07 5.06
N ASN A 291 -4.36 21.13 4.22
CA ASN A 291 -4.48 22.02 3.05
C ASN A 291 -3.35 21.88 2.00
N VAL A 292 -2.69 20.73 1.95
CA VAL A 292 -1.71 20.41 0.92
C VAL A 292 -2.30 19.35 -0.01
N ALA A 293 -2.35 19.64 -1.31
CA ALA A 293 -2.82 18.71 -2.33
C ALA A 293 -1.72 17.70 -2.68
N GLN A 294 -2.10 16.43 -2.85
CA GLN A 294 -1.22 15.38 -3.35
C GLN A 294 -1.40 15.27 -4.87
N GLU A 295 -0.61 16.03 -5.61
CA GLU A 295 -0.66 16.06 -7.08
C GLU A 295 0.59 15.37 -7.66
N TYR A 296 0.41 14.62 -8.75
CA TYR A 296 1.49 13.86 -9.39
C TYR A 296 1.41 13.95 -10.90
N ASP A 297 2.56 14.12 -11.55
CA ASP A 297 2.69 13.94 -12.99
C ASP A 297 2.87 12.46 -13.32
N ILE A 298 1.89 11.88 -13.98
CA ILE A 298 1.88 10.48 -14.42
C ILE A 298 2.18 10.32 -15.91
N THR A 299 2.67 11.37 -16.57
CA THR A 299 2.93 11.37 -18.01
C THR A 299 3.86 10.26 -18.44
N LYS A 300 4.90 9.97 -17.65
CA LYS A 300 5.83 8.88 -17.90
C LYS A 300 5.14 7.51 -17.86
N ALA A 301 4.36 7.23 -16.82
CA ALA A 301 3.61 5.97 -16.72
C ALA A 301 2.58 5.84 -17.87
N LYS A 302 1.92 6.94 -18.28
CA LYS A 302 1.03 6.94 -19.44
C LYS A 302 1.74 6.59 -20.73
N ASN A 303 2.85 7.25 -21.01
CA ASN A 303 3.55 7.12 -22.28
C ASN A 303 4.29 5.80 -22.42
N GLU A 304 4.97 5.35 -21.37
CA GLU A 304 5.83 4.17 -21.41
C GLU A 304 5.08 2.87 -21.10
N LEU A 305 4.12 2.92 -20.15
CA LEU A 305 3.37 1.74 -19.75
C LEU A 305 1.96 1.67 -20.35
N GLY A 306 1.45 2.80 -20.88
CA GLY A 306 0.04 2.92 -21.25
C GLY A 306 -0.88 2.92 -20.02
N PHE A 307 -0.38 3.40 -18.87
CA PHE A 307 -1.16 3.51 -17.65
C PHE A 307 -2.26 4.55 -17.82
N ASN A 308 -3.51 4.15 -17.60
CA ASN A 308 -4.68 5.01 -17.73
C ASN A 308 -5.65 4.72 -16.57
N PRO A 309 -5.47 5.36 -15.40
CA PRO A 309 -6.28 5.08 -14.23
C PRO A 309 -7.73 5.55 -14.41
N ARG A 310 -8.66 4.85 -13.76
CA ARG A 310 -10.04 5.31 -13.63
C ARG A 310 -10.09 6.68 -12.99
N PRO A 311 -11.00 7.57 -13.41
CA PRO A 311 -11.20 8.86 -12.74
C PRO A 311 -11.45 8.66 -11.22
N PRO A 312 -11.03 9.64 -10.37
CA PRO A 312 -11.12 9.49 -8.91
C PRO A 312 -12.54 9.25 -8.40
N ASP A 313 -13.53 9.91 -9.01
CA ASP A 313 -14.96 9.75 -8.68
C ASP A 313 -15.47 8.33 -8.96
N VAL A 314 -15.03 7.72 -10.06
CA VAL A 314 -15.35 6.31 -10.41
C VAL A 314 -14.67 5.36 -9.42
N ALA A 315 -13.38 5.56 -9.12
CA ALA A 315 -12.64 4.73 -8.17
C ALA A 315 -13.26 4.80 -6.76
N LEU A 316 -13.57 6.00 -6.27
CA LEU A 316 -14.22 6.22 -4.98
C LEU A 316 -15.64 5.62 -4.94
N GLY A 317 -16.45 5.85 -5.99
CA GLY A 317 -17.81 5.29 -6.08
C GLY A 317 -17.79 3.77 -5.99
N GLN A 318 -16.88 3.10 -6.69
CA GLN A 318 -16.74 1.63 -6.65
C GLN A 318 -16.16 1.13 -5.32
N ALA A 319 -15.27 1.88 -4.66
CA ALA A 319 -14.77 1.56 -3.34
C ALA A 319 -15.90 1.63 -2.29
N PHE A 320 -16.74 2.66 -2.33
CA PHE A 320 -17.91 2.75 -1.46
C PHE A 320 -18.92 1.64 -1.74
N ALA A 321 -19.22 1.34 -3.02
CA ALA A 321 -20.09 0.20 -3.38
C ALA A 321 -19.58 -1.12 -2.77
N TYR A 322 -18.27 -1.36 -2.83
CA TYR A 322 -17.65 -2.52 -2.19
C TYR A 322 -17.86 -2.53 -0.67
N LEU A 323 -17.59 -1.40 0.02
CA LEU A 323 -17.78 -1.28 1.47
C LEU A 323 -19.24 -1.46 1.90
N TYR A 324 -20.21 -1.00 1.10
CA TYR A 324 -21.63 -1.21 1.36
C TYR A 324 -22.01 -2.68 1.18
N LYS A 325 -21.54 -3.34 0.14
CA LYS A 325 -21.79 -4.76 -0.09
C LYS A 325 -21.24 -5.63 1.06
N GLN A 326 -20.02 -5.36 1.51
CA GLN A 326 -19.39 -6.06 2.63
C GLN A 326 -20.19 -5.89 3.95
N ALA A 327 -20.75 -4.71 4.20
CA ALA A 327 -21.51 -4.44 5.41
C ALA A 327 -22.87 -5.19 5.47
N HIS A 328 -23.39 -5.64 4.33
CA HIS A 328 -24.67 -6.36 4.23
C HIS A 328 -24.49 -7.86 4.00
N GLN A 329 -23.28 -8.36 3.79
CA GLN A 329 -22.98 -9.78 3.87
C GLN A 329 -22.73 -10.14 5.33
N PRO A 330 -23.35 -11.21 5.89
CA PRO A 330 -22.98 -11.68 7.21
C PRO A 330 -21.48 -12.00 7.19
N TYR A 331 -20.71 -11.29 8.02
CA TYR A 331 -19.29 -11.52 8.20
C TYR A 331 -19.15 -12.91 8.81
N GLU A 332 -18.75 -13.89 8.04
CA GLU A 332 -18.10 -15.07 8.59
C GLU A 332 -16.74 -14.59 9.11
N HIS A 333 -16.69 -14.26 10.40
CA HIS A 333 -15.42 -13.96 11.06
C HIS A 333 -14.49 -15.16 10.86
N PRO A 334 -13.30 -14.99 10.26
CA PRO A 334 -12.25 -15.95 10.53
C PRO A 334 -12.02 -15.94 12.05
N PRO A 335 -11.80 -17.10 12.68
CA PRO A 335 -11.55 -17.17 14.10
C PRO A 335 -10.43 -16.17 14.44
N GLN A 336 -10.67 -15.31 15.42
CA GLN A 336 -9.65 -14.43 15.99
C GLN A 336 -8.58 -15.36 16.54
N GLY A 337 -7.50 -15.54 15.76
CA GLY A 337 -6.29 -16.15 16.29
C GLY A 337 -5.87 -15.32 17.48
N GLU A 338 -5.82 -15.97 18.64
CA GLU A 338 -5.36 -15.43 19.89
C GLU A 338 -4.11 -14.59 19.66
N ALA A 339 -4.15 -13.35 20.12
CA ALA A 339 -2.96 -12.54 20.27
C ALA A 339 -2.00 -13.36 21.16
N GLN A 340 -1.07 -14.07 20.54
CA GLN A 340 0.02 -14.68 21.25
C GLN A 340 0.82 -13.56 21.91
N THR A 341 0.52 -13.34 23.17
CA THR A 341 1.42 -12.74 24.15
C THR A 341 2.74 -13.52 24.05
N LEU A 342 3.71 -12.95 23.35
CA LEU A 342 5.09 -13.39 23.48
C LEU A 342 5.50 -13.12 24.93
N SER A 343 5.30 -14.17 25.75
CA SER A 343 5.88 -14.34 27.06
C SER A 343 7.41 -14.22 26.94
N SER A 344 7.96 -13.27 27.68
CA SER A 344 9.36 -13.18 28.00
C SER A 344 9.86 -14.51 28.57
N SER A 345 10.71 -15.24 27.87
CA SER A 345 11.63 -16.20 28.47
C SER A 345 12.90 -16.28 27.66
N ARG A 346 13.93 -15.65 28.25
CA ARG A 346 15.33 -16.10 28.41
C ARG A 346 16.03 -16.73 27.18
N PHE A 347 16.95 -16.06 26.73
CA PHE A 347 18.38 -16.11 26.42
C PHE A 347 18.76 -15.24 25.26
#